data_f5ff4306adbda7ae775c99b006012042
#
_entry.id   f5ff4306adbda7ae775c99b006012042
#
_cell.length_a   1.000
_cell.length_b   1.000
_cell.length_c   1.000
_cell.angle_alpha   90.00
_cell.angle_beta   90.00
_cell.angle_gamma   90.00
#
_symmetry.space_group_name_H-M   'P 1'
#
loop_
_entity.id
_entity.type
_entity.pdbx_description
1 polymer ?
#
loop_
_entity_poly.entity_id
_entity_poly.type
_entity_poly.pdbx_seq_one_letter_code
_entity_poly.pdbx_strand_id
1 'polypeptide(L)'
;MAHIGVAHVTRLAKEPVRSAFSEIWPEAEVSDFGDYELPPVRAAAGCETPEIQARIAALASQACDAGVQALLFTCTAFSKSIDLVARRLPIPVLTPNEAMFREALMTGGRAGIVATFAPGLQAMSDEYAMIAHELGENPEVQTVCAEGAMSAALSGNTWKHDSLIAEAAKSLDECDVIMMAQLSMASARSSVRELTGIEPLTSPESSVKMLRFIIREQIRESSLQAL
;
A
#
# COMPACT_ATOMS: atom_id res chain seq x y z
N MET A 1 7.73 22.98 -2.31
CA MET A 1 6.85 22.07 -1.56
C MET A 1 6.74 20.81 -2.40
N ALA A 2 6.83 19.61 -1.84
CA ALA A 2 6.73 18.40 -2.62
C ALA A 2 5.28 18.18 -3.05
N HIS A 3 5.05 17.82 -4.32
CA HIS A 3 3.73 17.54 -4.87
C HIS A 3 3.62 16.04 -5.20
N ILE A 4 2.73 15.34 -4.50
CA ILE A 4 2.59 13.90 -4.58
C ILE A 4 1.22 13.54 -5.17
N GLY A 5 1.23 12.65 -6.16
CA GLY A 5 0.02 12.07 -6.71
C GLY A 5 -0.39 10.81 -5.96
N VAL A 6 -1.69 10.62 -5.76
CA VAL A 6 -2.25 9.38 -5.22
C VAL A 6 -3.35 8.88 -6.15
N ALA A 7 -3.14 7.70 -6.74
CA ALA A 7 -4.06 7.08 -7.69
C ALA A 7 -4.95 6.05 -6.99
N HIS A 8 -6.25 6.31 -6.95
CA HIS A 8 -7.25 5.50 -6.28
C HIS A 8 -8.15 4.75 -7.27
N VAL A 9 -8.43 3.48 -6.97
CA VAL A 9 -9.49 2.71 -7.64
C VAL A 9 -10.66 2.41 -6.69
N THR A 10 -10.52 2.73 -5.41
CA THR A 10 -11.57 2.62 -4.39
C THR A 10 -11.53 3.83 -3.44
N ARG A 11 -12.70 4.23 -2.95
CA ARG A 11 -12.81 5.34 -1.99
C ARG A 11 -12.31 4.97 -0.59
N LEU A 12 -12.29 3.68 -0.25
CA LEU A 12 -11.87 3.19 1.08
C LEU A 12 -10.40 3.50 1.41
N ALA A 13 -9.55 3.68 0.39
CA ALA A 13 -8.14 3.98 0.59
C ALA A 13 -7.85 5.48 0.80
N LYS A 14 -8.80 6.38 0.50
CA LYS A 14 -8.54 7.83 0.51
C LYS A 14 -8.22 8.36 1.90
N GLU A 15 -9.10 8.09 2.85
CA GLU A 15 -8.95 8.62 4.21
C GLU A 15 -7.69 8.10 4.92
N PRO A 16 -7.39 6.77 4.89
CA PRO A 16 -6.15 6.26 5.47
C PRO A 16 -4.88 6.91 4.91
N VAL A 17 -4.84 7.16 3.59
CA VAL A 17 -3.68 7.81 2.97
C VAL A 17 -3.59 9.28 3.36
N ARG A 18 -4.71 10.01 3.39
CA ARG A 18 -4.73 11.41 3.81
C ARG A 18 -4.32 11.60 5.26
N SER A 19 -4.79 10.71 6.17
CA SER A 19 -4.38 10.69 7.57
C SER A 19 -2.87 10.49 7.69
N ALA A 20 -2.32 9.51 6.99
CA ALA A 20 -0.88 9.24 7.00
C ALA A 20 -0.05 10.44 6.49
N PHE A 21 -0.48 11.13 5.42
CA PHE A 21 0.18 12.35 4.98
C PHE A 21 0.09 13.47 6.03
N SER A 22 -1.09 13.68 6.61
CA SER A 22 -1.29 14.70 7.65
C SER A 22 -0.40 14.48 8.87
N GLU A 23 -0.19 13.23 9.27
CA GLU A 23 0.61 12.88 10.45
C GLU A 23 2.12 12.87 10.18
N ILE A 24 2.54 12.33 9.00
CA ILE A 24 3.95 12.05 8.72
C ILE A 24 4.60 13.13 7.86
N TRP A 25 3.83 13.71 6.93
CA TRP A 25 4.35 14.68 5.97
C TRP A 25 3.35 15.80 5.64
N PRO A 26 2.92 16.59 6.66
CA PRO A 26 1.88 17.61 6.50
C PRO A 26 2.24 18.73 5.52
N GLU A 27 3.53 18.93 5.24
CA GLU A 27 4.01 19.91 4.28
C GLU A 27 3.94 19.46 2.81
N ALA A 28 3.56 18.19 2.53
CA ALA A 28 3.37 17.74 1.16
C ALA A 28 2.04 18.23 0.58
N GLU A 29 2.07 18.66 -0.66
CA GLU A 29 0.87 18.84 -1.47
C GLU A 29 0.43 17.50 -2.03
N VAL A 30 -0.83 17.11 -1.85
CA VAL A 30 -1.35 15.81 -2.27
C VAL A 30 -2.51 15.99 -3.24
N SER A 31 -2.38 15.43 -4.45
CA SER A 31 -3.43 15.40 -5.45
C SER A 31 -3.96 13.99 -5.66
N ASP A 32 -5.29 13.83 -5.55
CA ASP A 32 -5.97 12.55 -5.77
C ASP A 32 -6.38 12.40 -7.25
N PHE A 33 -6.06 11.25 -7.83
CA PHE A 33 -6.53 10.80 -9.13
C PHE A 33 -7.34 9.53 -8.93
N GLY A 34 -8.45 9.34 -9.65
CA GLY A 34 -9.30 8.20 -9.36
C GLY A 34 -10.07 7.64 -10.55
N ASP A 35 -10.11 6.31 -10.65
CA ASP A 35 -10.97 5.56 -11.56
C ASP A 35 -11.68 4.44 -10.80
N TYR A 36 -12.86 4.74 -10.29
CA TYR A 36 -13.65 3.84 -9.43
C TYR A 36 -14.43 2.77 -10.20
N GLU A 37 -14.41 2.82 -11.54
CA GLU A 37 -15.01 1.79 -12.39
C GLU A 37 -14.03 0.64 -12.70
N LEU A 38 -12.75 0.78 -12.37
CA LEU A 38 -11.75 -0.27 -12.60
C LEU A 38 -12.04 -1.58 -11.86
N PRO A 39 -12.43 -1.59 -10.56
CA PRO A 39 -12.68 -2.84 -9.83
C PRO A 39 -13.80 -3.70 -10.46
N PRO A 40 -15.00 -3.17 -10.80
CA PRO A 40 -16.02 -3.98 -11.47
C PRO A 40 -15.58 -4.46 -12.86
N VAL A 41 -14.84 -3.66 -13.63
CA VAL A 41 -14.30 -4.09 -14.94
C VAL A 41 -13.32 -5.24 -14.75
N ARG A 42 -12.42 -5.15 -13.77
CA ARG A 42 -11.46 -6.21 -13.43
C ARG A 42 -12.16 -7.50 -12.98
N ALA A 43 -13.21 -7.37 -12.14
CA ALA A 43 -13.98 -8.51 -11.66
C ALA A 43 -14.72 -9.22 -12.81
N ALA A 44 -15.31 -8.48 -13.74
CA ALA A 44 -16.00 -9.02 -14.92
C ALA A 44 -15.01 -9.73 -15.88
N ALA A 45 -13.81 -9.17 -16.05
CA ALA A 45 -12.79 -9.73 -16.95
C ALA A 45 -12.04 -10.94 -16.34
N GLY A 46 -12.02 -11.09 -15.03
CA GLY A 46 -11.25 -12.13 -14.33
C GLY A 46 -9.72 -11.95 -14.37
N CYS A 47 -9.20 -11.04 -15.19
CA CYS A 47 -7.77 -10.75 -15.32
C CYS A 47 -7.52 -9.28 -15.68
N GLU A 48 -6.28 -8.82 -15.63
CA GLU A 48 -5.90 -7.50 -16.15
C GLU A 48 -5.85 -7.53 -17.69
N THR A 49 -6.73 -6.78 -18.34
CA THR A 49 -6.85 -6.67 -19.80
C THR A 49 -6.07 -5.48 -20.33
N PRO A 50 -5.79 -5.40 -21.66
CA PRO A 50 -5.19 -4.21 -22.26
C PRO A 50 -5.97 -2.91 -22.02
N GLU A 51 -7.32 -2.99 -21.90
CA GLU A 51 -8.17 -1.86 -21.54
C GLU A 51 -7.87 -1.38 -20.11
N ILE A 52 -7.78 -2.30 -19.14
CA ILE A 52 -7.41 -1.97 -17.76
C ILE A 52 -6.03 -1.35 -17.70
N GLN A 53 -5.05 -1.91 -18.43
CA GLN A 53 -3.70 -1.35 -18.53
C GLN A 53 -3.71 0.08 -19.08
N ALA A 54 -4.50 0.34 -20.11
CA ALA A 54 -4.64 1.69 -20.68
C ALA A 54 -5.25 2.68 -19.68
N ARG A 55 -6.23 2.26 -18.88
CA ARG A 55 -6.87 3.11 -17.86
C ARG A 55 -5.92 3.42 -16.69
N ILE A 56 -5.13 2.43 -16.24
CA ILE A 56 -4.07 2.65 -15.24
C ILE A 56 -3.01 3.63 -15.78
N ALA A 57 -2.59 3.46 -17.04
CA ALA A 57 -1.66 4.37 -17.68
C ALA A 57 -2.24 5.80 -17.82
N ALA A 58 -3.53 5.93 -18.09
CA ALA A 58 -4.20 7.23 -18.16
C ALA A 58 -4.22 7.95 -16.80
N LEU A 59 -4.46 7.23 -15.68
CA LEU A 59 -4.35 7.80 -14.33
C LEU A 59 -2.94 8.32 -14.06
N ALA A 60 -1.94 7.56 -14.43
CA ALA A 60 -0.54 7.94 -14.26
C ALA A 60 -0.15 9.15 -15.13
N SER A 61 -0.64 9.21 -16.38
CA SER A 61 -0.44 10.37 -17.25
C SER A 61 -1.06 11.63 -16.68
N GLN A 62 -2.31 11.56 -16.18
CA GLN A 62 -2.97 12.69 -15.51
C GLN A 62 -2.16 13.21 -14.32
N ALA A 63 -1.58 12.32 -13.53
CA ALA A 63 -0.71 12.71 -12.41
C ALA A 63 0.55 13.43 -12.91
N CYS A 64 1.21 12.91 -13.94
CA CYS A 64 2.39 13.56 -14.55
C CYS A 64 2.05 14.93 -15.13
N ASP A 65 0.92 15.05 -15.83
CA ASP A 65 0.46 16.31 -16.43
C ASP A 65 0.14 17.37 -15.37
N ALA A 66 -0.27 16.93 -14.16
CA ALA A 66 -0.45 17.78 -12.99
C ALA A 66 0.86 18.17 -12.30
N GLY A 67 2.01 17.68 -12.77
CA GLY A 67 3.33 18.04 -12.25
C GLY A 67 3.68 17.38 -10.91
N VAL A 68 3.12 16.20 -10.61
CA VAL A 68 3.51 15.47 -9.39
C VAL A 68 4.95 14.96 -9.50
N GLN A 69 5.64 14.91 -8.38
CA GLN A 69 7.04 14.47 -8.27
C GLN A 69 7.17 12.98 -7.95
N ALA A 70 6.12 12.35 -7.44
CA ALA A 70 6.01 10.91 -7.23
C ALA A 70 4.54 10.49 -7.24
N LEU A 71 4.27 9.21 -7.48
CA LEU A 71 2.92 8.66 -7.57
C LEU A 71 2.78 7.41 -6.70
N LEU A 72 1.75 7.36 -5.86
CA LEU A 72 1.34 6.20 -5.09
C LEU A 72 0.06 5.61 -5.68
N PHE A 73 0.08 4.35 -6.08
CA PHE A 73 -1.14 3.60 -6.34
C PHE A 73 -1.67 2.94 -5.06
N THR A 74 -2.98 2.87 -4.88
CA THR A 74 -3.60 2.41 -3.64
C THR A 74 -4.36 1.09 -3.77
N CYS A 75 -4.10 0.30 -4.80
CA CYS A 75 -4.78 -0.98 -5.00
C CYS A 75 -3.85 -2.06 -5.57
N THR A 76 -3.76 -3.19 -4.87
CA THR A 76 -2.95 -4.35 -5.26
C THR A 76 -3.53 -5.18 -6.41
N ALA A 77 -4.82 -5.04 -6.72
CA ALA A 77 -5.48 -5.82 -7.78
C ALA A 77 -4.98 -5.51 -9.19
N PHE A 78 -4.15 -4.48 -9.38
CA PHE A 78 -3.63 -3.99 -10.66
C PHE A 78 -2.10 -3.93 -10.70
N SER A 79 -1.42 -4.74 -9.89
CA SER A 79 0.05 -4.69 -9.72
C SER A 79 0.78 -4.80 -11.05
N LYS A 80 0.37 -5.71 -11.96
CA LYS A 80 1.03 -5.87 -13.28
C LYS A 80 0.93 -4.61 -14.14
N SER A 81 -0.24 -3.96 -14.15
CA SER A 81 -0.44 -2.71 -14.90
C SER A 81 0.34 -1.55 -14.29
N ILE A 82 0.40 -1.50 -12.95
CA ILE A 82 1.16 -0.49 -12.21
C ILE A 82 2.67 -0.66 -12.47
N ASP A 83 3.20 -1.88 -12.43
CA ASP A 83 4.61 -2.16 -12.73
C ASP A 83 5.02 -1.73 -14.15
N LEU A 84 4.13 -1.98 -15.13
CA LEU A 84 4.36 -1.53 -16.51
C LEU A 84 4.43 -0.01 -16.63
N VAL A 85 3.63 0.69 -15.85
CA VAL A 85 3.61 2.17 -15.79
C VAL A 85 4.86 2.67 -15.07
N ALA A 86 5.19 2.10 -13.90
CA ALA A 86 6.34 2.48 -13.09
C ALA A 86 7.65 2.47 -13.88
N ARG A 87 7.83 1.47 -14.76
CA ARG A 87 9.04 1.35 -15.62
C ARG A 87 9.14 2.41 -16.72
N ARG A 88 8.07 3.14 -17.01
CA ARG A 88 7.98 4.09 -18.14
C ARG A 88 7.94 5.54 -17.71
N LEU A 89 7.59 5.80 -16.46
CA LEU A 89 7.47 7.16 -15.94
C LEU A 89 8.82 7.70 -15.47
N PRO A 90 9.06 9.00 -15.66
CA PRO A 90 10.29 9.66 -15.19
C PRO A 90 10.26 9.99 -13.69
N ILE A 91 9.18 9.67 -12.99
CA ILE A 91 8.98 9.92 -11.57
C ILE A 91 8.87 8.60 -10.80
N PRO A 92 9.22 8.56 -9.51
CA PRO A 92 8.99 7.39 -8.66
C PRO A 92 7.52 7.01 -8.62
N VAL A 93 7.24 5.71 -8.77
CA VAL A 93 5.90 5.13 -8.61
C VAL A 93 5.98 4.03 -7.58
N LEU A 94 5.18 4.13 -6.53
CA LEU A 94 5.06 3.08 -5.51
C LEU A 94 3.80 2.25 -5.72
N THR A 95 3.96 0.94 -5.56
CA THR A 95 2.84 0.01 -5.39
C THR A 95 2.28 0.10 -3.97
N PRO A 96 1.06 -0.39 -3.71
CA PRO A 96 0.39 -0.20 -2.42
C PRO A 96 1.15 -0.75 -1.21
N ASN A 97 1.84 -1.88 -1.36
CA ASN A 97 2.47 -2.59 -0.24
C ASN A 97 4.00 -2.56 -0.25
N GLU A 98 4.63 -2.15 -1.35
CA GLU A 98 6.10 -2.21 -1.51
C GLU A 98 6.85 -1.58 -0.33
N ALA A 99 6.46 -0.37 0.07
CA ALA A 99 7.10 0.34 1.15
C ALA A 99 7.00 -0.41 2.48
N MET A 100 5.82 -0.96 2.79
CA MET A 100 5.56 -1.71 4.01
C MET A 100 6.36 -3.03 4.01
N PHE A 101 6.42 -3.73 2.91
CA PHE A 101 7.18 -4.96 2.77
C PHE A 101 8.68 -4.73 2.94
N ARG A 102 9.22 -3.66 2.35
CA ARG A 102 10.62 -3.27 2.56
C ARG A 102 10.90 -2.86 4.01
N GLU A 103 9.99 -2.13 4.67
CA GLU A 103 10.10 -1.76 6.09
C GLU A 103 10.11 -3.02 6.98
N ALA A 104 9.24 -4.00 6.70
CA ALA A 104 9.20 -5.27 7.41
C ALA A 104 10.49 -6.07 7.27
N LEU A 105 11.05 -6.18 6.06
CA LEU A 105 12.32 -6.85 5.80
C LEU A 105 13.50 -6.19 6.53
N MET A 106 13.50 -4.86 6.63
CA MET A 106 14.51 -4.13 7.39
C MET A 106 14.41 -4.37 8.92
N THR A 107 13.21 -4.66 9.42
CA THR A 107 12.99 -5.01 10.82
C THR A 107 13.57 -6.40 11.12
N GLY A 108 13.53 -7.31 10.14
CA GLY A 108 13.98 -8.70 10.27
C GLY A 108 13.01 -9.58 11.09
N GLY A 109 13.38 -10.84 11.24
CA GLY A 109 12.58 -11.81 11.99
C GLY A 109 11.44 -12.44 11.19
N ARG A 110 10.50 -13.08 11.92
CA ARG A 110 9.31 -13.72 11.33
C ARG A 110 8.25 -12.67 11.02
N ALA A 111 7.76 -12.68 9.79
CA ALA A 111 6.77 -11.73 9.32
C ALA A 111 5.36 -12.33 9.31
N GLY A 112 4.37 -11.54 9.72
CA GLY A 112 2.96 -11.86 9.62
C GLY A 112 2.23 -10.90 8.67
N ILE A 113 1.40 -11.44 7.78
CA ILE A 113 0.50 -10.65 6.93
C ILE A 113 -0.94 -10.91 7.35
N VAL A 114 -1.65 -9.86 7.75
CA VAL A 114 -3.10 -9.91 7.94
C VAL A 114 -3.79 -9.18 6.79
N ALA A 115 -4.84 -9.80 6.23
CA ALA A 115 -5.64 -9.23 5.15
C ALA A 115 -7.14 -9.48 5.38
N THR A 116 -8.01 -8.74 4.69
CA THR A 116 -9.48 -8.90 4.79
C THR A 116 -10.08 -9.63 3.59
N PHE A 117 -9.22 -10.08 2.64
CA PHE A 117 -9.63 -10.74 1.40
C PHE A 117 -8.75 -11.96 1.12
N ALA A 118 -9.25 -13.14 1.48
CA ALA A 118 -8.50 -14.40 1.38
C ALA A 118 -7.90 -14.70 -0.01
N PRO A 119 -8.61 -14.47 -1.14
CA PRO A 119 -8.02 -14.71 -2.47
C PRO A 119 -6.79 -13.83 -2.80
N GLY A 120 -6.60 -12.72 -2.08
CA GLY A 120 -5.44 -11.85 -2.26
C GLY A 120 -4.21 -12.24 -1.46
N LEU A 121 -4.35 -13.08 -0.44
CA LEU A 121 -3.25 -13.42 0.48
C LEU A 121 -2.05 -14.04 -0.23
N GLN A 122 -2.28 -15.00 -1.14
CA GLN A 122 -1.19 -15.64 -1.86
C GLN A 122 -0.40 -14.61 -2.70
N ALA A 123 -1.11 -13.73 -3.42
CA ALA A 123 -0.45 -12.70 -4.23
C ALA A 123 0.38 -11.72 -3.37
N MET A 124 -0.10 -11.40 -2.16
CA MET A 124 0.62 -10.55 -1.20
C MET A 124 1.86 -11.26 -0.65
N SER A 125 1.74 -12.54 -0.33
CA SER A 125 2.87 -13.37 0.10
C SER A 125 3.93 -13.52 -1.00
N ASP A 126 3.49 -13.72 -2.25
CA ASP A 126 4.38 -13.81 -3.42
C ASP A 126 5.10 -12.48 -3.66
N GLU A 127 4.39 -11.34 -3.55
CA GLU A 127 4.98 -10.00 -3.66
C GLU A 127 6.03 -9.75 -2.57
N TYR A 128 5.72 -10.12 -1.32
CA TYR A 128 6.67 -10.01 -0.21
C TYR A 128 7.92 -10.86 -0.44
N ALA A 129 7.75 -12.13 -0.86
CA ALA A 129 8.86 -13.02 -1.18
C ALA A 129 9.71 -12.53 -2.35
N MET A 130 9.08 -11.93 -3.37
CA MET A 130 9.80 -11.35 -4.51
C MET A 130 10.68 -10.18 -4.06
N ILE A 131 10.15 -9.26 -3.26
CA ILE A 131 10.91 -8.12 -2.71
C ILE A 131 12.03 -8.61 -1.79
N ALA A 132 11.77 -9.62 -0.97
CA ALA A 132 12.79 -10.22 -0.11
C ALA A 132 13.94 -10.81 -0.93
N HIS A 133 13.63 -11.56 -1.99
CA HIS A 133 14.63 -12.14 -2.88
C HIS A 133 15.49 -11.06 -3.58
N GLU A 134 14.90 -9.92 -3.98
CA GLU A 134 15.65 -8.78 -4.53
C GLU A 134 16.69 -8.22 -3.54
N LEU A 135 16.39 -8.31 -2.24
CA LEU A 135 17.27 -7.87 -1.15
C LEU A 135 18.23 -8.97 -0.65
N GLY A 136 18.17 -10.17 -1.23
CA GLY A 136 18.97 -11.32 -0.81
C GLY A 136 18.47 -12.00 0.46
N GLU A 137 17.23 -11.73 0.85
CA GLU A 137 16.56 -12.26 2.03
C GLU A 137 15.62 -13.42 1.67
N ASN A 138 15.35 -14.30 2.62
CA ASN A 138 14.39 -15.39 2.49
C ASN A 138 13.61 -15.59 3.80
N PRO A 139 12.77 -14.60 4.19
CA PRO A 139 12.05 -14.64 5.45
C PRO A 139 10.92 -15.67 5.43
N GLU A 140 10.63 -16.24 6.60
CA GLU A 140 9.37 -16.94 6.82
C GLU A 140 8.24 -15.90 6.94
N VAL A 141 7.11 -16.19 6.28
CA VAL A 141 5.91 -15.35 6.35
C VAL A 141 4.68 -16.18 6.70
N GLN A 142 3.98 -15.76 7.75
CA GLN A 142 2.67 -16.29 8.10
C GLN A 142 1.59 -15.37 7.52
N THR A 143 0.47 -15.96 7.12
CA THR A 143 -0.65 -15.18 6.58
C THR A 143 -1.95 -15.55 7.27
N VAL A 144 -2.79 -14.57 7.55
CA VAL A 144 -4.13 -14.76 8.13
C VAL A 144 -5.15 -13.87 7.45
N CYS A 145 -6.36 -14.41 7.24
CA CYS A 145 -7.51 -13.65 6.75
C CYS A 145 -8.43 -13.27 7.91
N ALA A 146 -8.70 -11.97 8.06
CA ALA A 146 -9.74 -11.47 8.95
C ALA A 146 -11.12 -11.61 8.28
N GLU A 147 -11.70 -12.80 8.37
CA GLU A 147 -12.98 -13.11 7.75
C GLU A 147 -14.10 -12.18 8.21
N GLY A 148 -14.90 -11.71 7.27
CA GLY A 148 -16.00 -10.76 7.53
C GLY A 148 -15.57 -9.29 7.69
N ALA A 149 -14.27 -8.99 7.86
CA ALA A 149 -13.81 -7.62 8.04
C ALA A 149 -14.08 -6.75 6.80
N MET A 150 -13.86 -7.28 5.58
CA MET A 150 -14.18 -6.57 4.34
C MET A 150 -15.68 -6.23 4.26
N SER A 151 -16.56 -7.17 4.60
CA SER A 151 -18.01 -6.93 4.64
C SER A 151 -18.41 -5.87 5.66
N ALA A 152 -17.75 -5.87 6.83
CA ALA A 152 -17.95 -4.83 7.85
C ALA A 152 -17.51 -3.45 7.34
N ALA A 153 -16.35 -3.35 6.67
CA ALA A 153 -15.88 -2.10 6.06
C ALA A 153 -16.86 -1.56 5.01
N LEU A 154 -17.32 -2.42 4.10
CA LEU A 154 -18.27 -2.05 3.05
C LEU A 154 -19.63 -1.61 3.59
N SER A 155 -20.05 -2.12 4.76
CA SER A 155 -21.27 -1.69 5.46
C SER A 155 -21.07 -0.46 6.35
N GLY A 156 -19.87 0.11 6.40
CA GLY A 156 -19.52 1.26 7.24
C GLY A 156 -19.36 0.93 8.73
N ASN A 157 -19.30 -0.35 9.11
CA ASN A 157 -19.11 -0.77 10.50
C ASN A 157 -17.61 -0.89 10.84
N THR A 158 -16.96 0.26 11.04
CA THR A 158 -15.54 0.37 11.33
C THR A 158 -15.15 -0.38 12.60
N TRP A 159 -15.95 -0.28 13.66
CA TRP A 159 -15.67 -1.00 14.91
C TRP A 159 -15.57 -2.52 14.70
N LYS A 160 -16.54 -3.09 13.98
CA LYS A 160 -16.52 -4.53 13.68
C LYS A 160 -15.37 -4.92 12.76
N HIS A 161 -15.09 -4.09 11.75
CA HIS A 161 -13.94 -4.26 10.86
C HIS A 161 -12.64 -4.34 11.67
N ASP A 162 -12.37 -3.35 12.51
CA ASP A 162 -11.14 -3.26 13.28
C ASP A 162 -11.02 -4.38 14.33
N SER A 163 -12.12 -4.74 14.99
CA SER A 163 -12.16 -5.85 15.95
C SER A 163 -11.84 -7.19 15.29
N LEU A 164 -12.39 -7.47 14.09
CA LEU A 164 -12.14 -8.71 13.38
C LEU A 164 -10.67 -8.83 12.90
N ILE A 165 -10.08 -7.71 12.48
CA ILE A 165 -8.67 -7.67 12.09
C ILE A 165 -7.77 -7.95 13.29
N ALA A 166 -8.03 -7.28 14.39
CA ALA A 166 -7.24 -7.44 15.62
C ALA A 166 -7.34 -8.88 16.17
N GLU A 167 -8.54 -9.48 16.13
CA GLU A 167 -8.73 -10.87 16.57
C GLU A 167 -7.99 -11.85 15.64
N ALA A 168 -8.03 -11.65 14.32
CA ALA A 168 -7.28 -12.47 13.38
C ALA A 168 -5.77 -12.34 13.59
N ALA A 169 -5.28 -11.14 13.85
CA ALA A 169 -3.86 -10.87 14.08
C ALA A 169 -3.28 -11.58 15.30
N LYS A 170 -4.10 -12.00 16.27
CA LYS A 170 -3.63 -12.80 17.43
C LYS A 170 -3.00 -14.12 17.06
N SER A 171 -3.37 -14.69 15.91
CA SER A 171 -2.73 -15.92 15.42
C SER A 171 -1.32 -15.72 14.88
N LEU A 172 -0.86 -14.47 14.79
CA LEU A 172 0.49 -14.08 14.38
C LEU A 172 1.38 -13.75 15.60
N ASP A 173 1.10 -14.35 16.75
CA ASP A 173 1.77 -14.11 18.03
C ASP A 173 3.25 -14.52 18.07
N GLU A 174 3.66 -15.41 17.16
CA GLU A 174 5.06 -15.79 16.97
C GLU A 174 5.82 -14.89 15.97
N CYS A 175 5.16 -13.91 15.37
CA CYS A 175 5.78 -13.00 14.43
C CYS A 175 6.46 -11.84 15.15
N ASP A 176 7.58 -11.37 14.59
CA ASP A 176 8.30 -10.20 15.09
C ASP A 176 7.75 -8.90 14.49
N VAL A 177 7.11 -9.00 13.31
CA VAL A 177 6.47 -7.90 12.61
C VAL A 177 5.13 -8.32 12.02
N ILE A 178 4.09 -7.50 12.18
CA ILE A 178 2.77 -7.71 11.60
C ILE A 178 2.53 -6.63 10.54
N MET A 179 2.15 -7.05 9.33
CA MET A 179 1.84 -6.20 8.20
C MET A 179 0.34 -6.21 7.90
N MET A 180 -0.27 -5.03 7.86
CA MET A 180 -1.67 -4.84 7.53
C MET A 180 -1.79 -4.53 6.03
N ALA A 181 -2.05 -5.56 5.21
CA ALA A 181 -1.79 -5.57 3.78
C ALA A 181 -2.82 -4.81 2.90
N GLN A 182 -3.76 -4.10 3.49
CA GLN A 182 -4.71 -3.24 2.76
C GLN A 182 -4.78 -1.87 3.42
N LEU A 183 -4.77 -0.82 2.60
CA LEU A 183 -4.75 0.56 3.09
C LEU A 183 -5.95 0.87 4.01
N SER A 184 -7.12 0.27 3.72
CA SER A 184 -8.33 0.44 4.55
C SER A 184 -8.20 -0.13 5.96
N MET A 185 -7.22 -0.99 6.22
CA MET A 185 -7.03 -1.62 7.53
C MET A 185 -6.32 -0.70 8.54
N ALA A 186 -5.76 0.43 8.11
CA ALA A 186 -4.99 1.33 8.98
C ALA A 186 -5.77 1.78 10.23
N SER A 187 -7.10 1.86 10.18
CA SER A 187 -7.95 2.16 11.34
C SER A 187 -7.83 1.12 12.46
N ALA A 188 -7.54 -0.14 12.13
CA ALA A 188 -7.41 -1.22 13.11
C ALA A 188 -6.04 -1.24 13.83
N ARG A 189 -5.09 -0.36 13.47
CA ARG A 189 -3.71 -0.35 14.00
C ARG A 189 -3.66 -0.40 15.53
N SER A 190 -4.40 0.48 16.20
CA SER A 190 -4.42 0.52 17.68
C SER A 190 -4.98 -0.77 18.28
N SER A 191 -6.07 -1.32 17.69
CA SER A 191 -6.69 -2.55 18.17
C SER A 191 -5.76 -3.76 17.97
N VAL A 192 -5.03 -3.83 16.85
CA VAL A 192 -4.02 -4.89 16.61
C VAL A 192 -2.91 -4.78 17.64
N ARG A 193 -2.33 -3.60 17.85
CA ARG A 193 -1.29 -3.38 18.86
C ARG A 193 -1.75 -3.76 20.27
N GLU A 194 -2.96 -3.39 20.65
CA GLU A 194 -3.51 -3.70 21.97
C GLU A 194 -3.66 -5.20 22.21
N LEU A 195 -4.08 -5.97 21.18
CA LEU A 195 -4.31 -7.40 21.31
C LEU A 195 -3.06 -8.26 21.11
N THR A 196 -2.11 -7.81 20.30
CA THR A 196 -0.90 -8.60 19.97
C THR A 196 0.36 -8.15 20.74
N GLY A 197 0.36 -6.92 21.25
CA GLY A 197 1.56 -6.27 21.80
C GLY A 197 2.57 -5.82 20.75
N ILE A 198 2.32 -6.07 19.46
CA ILE A 198 3.20 -5.71 18.34
C ILE A 198 2.62 -4.47 17.65
N GLU A 199 3.48 -3.47 17.41
CA GLU A 199 3.10 -2.31 16.60
C GLU A 199 3.02 -2.73 15.12
N PRO A 200 1.84 -2.79 14.50
CA PRO A 200 1.74 -3.28 13.13
C PRO A 200 2.18 -2.21 12.12
N LEU A 201 2.78 -2.65 11.03
CA LEU A 201 3.04 -1.80 9.88
C LEU A 201 1.77 -1.65 9.04
N THR A 202 1.55 -0.44 8.54
CA THR A 202 0.41 -0.13 7.67
C THR A 202 0.89 0.40 6.31
N SER A 203 0.27 -0.06 5.24
CA SER A 203 0.62 0.38 3.87
C SER A 203 0.63 1.91 3.69
N PRO A 204 -0.37 2.69 4.20
CA PRO A 204 -0.34 4.14 4.00
C PRO A 204 0.83 4.82 4.71
N GLU A 205 1.11 4.45 5.97
CA GLU A 205 2.20 5.08 6.72
C GLU A 205 3.57 4.76 6.13
N SER A 206 3.84 3.49 5.82
CA SER A 206 5.08 3.07 5.19
C SER A 206 5.28 3.74 3.82
N SER A 207 4.20 3.85 3.03
CA SER A 207 4.25 4.53 1.73
C SER A 207 4.60 6.01 1.85
N VAL A 208 4.00 6.72 2.80
CA VAL A 208 4.29 8.16 3.02
C VAL A 208 5.72 8.36 3.51
N LYS A 209 6.22 7.51 4.43
CA LYS A 209 7.62 7.55 4.88
C LYS A 209 8.58 7.35 3.72
N MET A 210 8.33 6.35 2.87
CA MET A 210 9.19 6.04 1.72
C MET A 210 9.16 7.17 0.68
N LEU A 211 7.99 7.69 0.32
CA LEU A 211 7.87 8.84 -0.60
C LEU A 211 8.64 10.06 -0.10
N ARG A 212 8.50 10.38 1.19
CA ARG A 212 9.23 11.48 1.82
C ARG A 212 10.74 11.28 1.75
N PHE A 213 11.21 10.05 1.97
CA PHE A 213 12.62 9.70 1.84
C PHE A 213 13.11 9.86 0.40
N ILE A 214 12.42 9.27 -0.58
CA ILE A 214 12.79 9.34 -2.01
C ILE A 214 12.89 10.79 -2.49
N ILE A 215 11.90 11.61 -2.20
CA ILE A 215 11.88 13.03 -2.63
C ILE A 215 13.02 13.82 -1.97
N ARG A 216 13.31 13.57 -0.70
CA ARG A 216 14.44 14.22 -0.02
C ARG A 216 15.78 13.86 -0.64
N GLU A 217 15.99 12.58 -0.98
CA GLU A 217 17.22 12.14 -1.62
C GLU A 217 17.37 12.75 -3.03
N GLN A 218 16.30 12.80 -3.82
CA GLN A 218 16.32 13.46 -5.14
C GLN A 218 16.71 14.94 -5.06
N ILE A 219 16.18 15.67 -4.08
CA ILE A 219 16.52 17.08 -3.86
C ILE A 219 17.99 17.22 -3.46
N ARG A 220 18.50 16.33 -2.60
CA ARG A 220 19.90 16.31 -2.16
C ARG A 220 20.85 16.06 -3.33
N GLU A 221 20.57 15.06 -4.15
CA GLU A 221 21.37 14.72 -5.32
C GLU A 221 21.39 15.86 -6.35
N SER A 222 20.24 16.46 -6.62
CA SER A 222 20.14 17.61 -7.53
C SER A 222 20.91 18.83 -7.03
N SER A 223 20.93 19.03 -5.71
CA SER A 223 21.69 20.14 -5.10
C SER A 223 23.21 19.91 -5.16
N LEU A 224 23.66 18.65 -5.07
CA LEU A 224 25.08 18.29 -5.18
C LEU A 224 25.59 18.38 -6.63
N GLN A 225 24.75 18.13 -7.63
CA GLN A 225 25.10 18.25 -9.05
C GLN A 225 25.16 19.70 -9.55
N ALA A 226 24.56 20.63 -8.80
CA ALA A 226 24.54 22.06 -9.13
C ALA A 226 25.74 22.86 -8.54
N LEU A 227 26.63 22.21 -7.79
CA LEU A 227 27.87 22.75 -7.21
C LEU A 227 29.08 22.35 -8.02
#